data_2595e71a42837d8e3ba0933c4b76f21d
#
_entry.id   2595e71a42837d8e3ba0933c4b76f21d
#
_cell.length_a   1.000
_cell.length_b   1.000
_cell.length_c   1.000
_cell.angle_alpha   90.00
_cell.angle_beta   90.00
_cell.angle_gamma   90.00
#
_symmetry.space_group_name_H-M   'P 1'
#
loop_
_entity.id
_entity.type
_entity.pdbx_description
1 polymer ?
#
loop_
_entity_poly.entity_id
_entity_poly.type
_entity_poly.pdbx_seq_one_letter_code
_entity_poly.pdbx_strand_id
1 'polypeptide(L)'
;MGEAMTVDAPLIADVDVVVVGSGTAGSSAAIAAARGGAQVLLIEKQAFLGGISTAVLDTFYGFYTPGSRSLKIAGGIPDDVVSGLRDLGPVLERPNTYGAGTGVTYN
;
A
#
# COMPACT_ATOMS: atom_id res chain seq x y z
N MET A 1 17.43 32.33 -1.51
CA MET A 1 18.03 31.00 -1.72
C MET A 1 18.88 30.66 -0.50
N GLY A 2 18.69 29.48 0.08
CA GLY A 2 19.52 29.00 1.18
C GLY A 2 20.94 28.63 0.72
N GLU A 3 21.88 28.61 1.64
CA GLU A 3 23.23 28.09 1.38
C GLU A 3 23.17 26.58 1.12
N ALA A 4 24.01 26.10 0.18
CA ALA A 4 24.19 24.67 -0.04
C ALA A 4 24.85 24.03 1.19
N MET A 5 24.27 23.00 1.73
CA MET A 5 24.83 22.22 2.83
C MET A 5 25.43 20.93 2.27
N THR A 6 26.70 20.69 2.56
CA THR A 6 27.38 19.45 2.21
C THR A 6 27.37 18.53 3.42
N VAL A 7 26.89 17.31 3.26
CA VAL A 7 26.91 16.28 4.28
C VAL A 7 27.79 15.14 3.78
N ASP A 8 28.77 14.74 4.58
CA ASP A 8 29.55 13.53 4.32
C ASP A 8 28.81 12.33 4.92
N ALA A 9 28.32 11.46 4.04
CA ALA A 9 27.53 10.30 4.42
C ALA A 9 28.01 9.05 3.66
N PRO A 10 28.05 7.87 4.31
CA PRO A 10 28.39 6.64 3.62
C PRO A 10 27.32 6.25 2.61
N LEU A 11 27.75 5.77 1.44
CA LEU A 11 26.86 5.12 0.48
C LEU A 11 26.56 3.70 0.98
N ILE A 12 25.30 3.41 1.27
CA ILE A 12 24.88 2.10 1.78
C ILE A 12 24.17 1.24 0.72
N ALA A 13 23.66 1.85 -0.33
CA ALA A 13 23.03 1.16 -1.45
C ALA A 13 23.09 2.04 -2.71
N ASP A 14 23.16 1.40 -3.87
CA ASP A 14 23.03 2.01 -5.20
C ASP A 14 21.96 1.22 -5.96
N VAL A 15 20.81 1.81 -6.16
CA VAL A 15 19.60 1.16 -6.69
C VAL A 15 18.87 2.08 -7.67
N ASP A 16 17.98 1.49 -8.47
CA ASP A 16 17.21 2.27 -9.46
C ASP A 16 16.15 3.16 -8.80
N VAL A 17 15.53 2.68 -7.73
CA VAL A 17 14.43 3.36 -7.03
C VAL A 17 14.59 3.26 -5.53
N VAL A 18 14.52 4.41 -4.86
CA VAL A 18 14.42 4.46 -3.39
C VAL A 18 13.01 4.92 -3.01
N VAL A 19 12.33 4.12 -2.21
CA VAL A 19 11.01 4.45 -1.65
C VAL A 19 11.18 4.70 -0.15
N VAL A 20 10.77 5.88 0.30
CA VAL A 20 10.85 6.27 1.71
C VAL A 20 9.47 6.22 2.34
N GLY A 21 9.30 5.32 3.30
CA GLY A 21 8.04 5.01 3.96
C GLY A 21 7.32 3.83 3.32
N SER A 22 6.90 2.88 4.15
CA SER A 22 6.22 1.65 3.73
C SER A 22 4.72 1.64 4.02
N GLY A 23 4.10 2.81 4.11
CA GLY A 23 2.64 2.91 4.16
C GLY A 23 2.00 2.32 2.89
N THR A 24 0.69 2.37 2.78
CA THR A 24 -0.06 1.81 1.64
C THR A 24 0.49 2.28 0.29
N ALA A 25 0.79 3.58 0.17
CA ALA A 25 1.34 4.15 -1.07
C ALA A 25 2.77 3.67 -1.34
N GLY A 26 3.66 3.74 -0.34
CA GLY A 26 5.06 3.37 -0.50
C GLY A 26 5.24 1.87 -0.75
N SER A 27 4.51 1.03 -0.04
CA SER A 27 4.51 -0.42 -0.29
C SER A 27 4.04 -0.75 -1.71
N SER A 28 2.95 -0.13 -2.15
CA SER A 28 2.45 -0.32 -3.53
C SER A 28 3.44 0.18 -4.58
N ALA A 29 4.07 1.33 -4.36
CA ALA A 29 5.08 1.88 -5.26
C ALA A 29 6.31 0.97 -5.36
N ALA A 30 6.81 0.48 -4.22
CA ALA A 30 7.95 -0.43 -4.18
C ALA A 30 7.68 -1.75 -4.91
N ILE A 31 6.50 -2.35 -4.66
CA ILE A 31 6.08 -3.57 -5.33
C ILE A 31 5.94 -3.34 -6.85
N ALA A 32 5.30 -2.25 -7.26
CA ALA A 32 5.12 -1.94 -8.67
C ALA A 32 6.45 -1.72 -9.39
N ALA A 33 7.37 -0.97 -8.80
CA ALA A 33 8.70 -0.74 -9.35
C ALA A 33 9.50 -2.04 -9.47
N ALA A 34 9.49 -2.88 -8.43
CA ALA A 34 10.18 -4.18 -8.46
C ALA A 34 9.58 -5.13 -9.51
N ARG A 35 8.26 -5.16 -9.67
CA ARG A 35 7.59 -5.93 -10.74
C ARG A 35 7.93 -5.39 -12.13
N GLY A 36 8.24 -4.11 -12.25
CA GLY A 36 8.76 -3.48 -13.46
C GLY A 36 10.23 -3.80 -13.77
N GLY A 37 10.91 -4.54 -12.90
CA GLY A 37 12.30 -4.96 -13.07
C GLY A 37 13.33 -4.03 -12.45
N ALA A 38 12.92 -2.99 -11.71
CA ALA A 38 13.84 -2.10 -11.01
C ALA A 38 14.41 -2.75 -9.74
N GLN A 39 15.66 -2.42 -9.44
CA GLN A 39 16.22 -2.66 -8.11
C GLN A 39 15.66 -1.60 -7.15
N VAL A 40 14.97 -2.04 -6.11
CA VAL A 40 14.24 -1.14 -5.21
C VAL A 40 14.76 -1.25 -3.79
N LEU A 41 15.04 -0.11 -3.18
CA LEU A 41 15.27 0.02 -1.75
C LEU A 41 14.04 0.66 -1.09
N LEU A 42 13.38 -0.07 -0.19
CA LEU A 42 12.31 0.46 0.66
C LEU A 42 12.87 0.78 2.05
N ILE A 43 12.72 2.02 2.45
CA ILE A 43 13.18 2.51 3.76
C ILE A 43 11.98 2.76 4.66
N GLU A 44 11.96 2.13 5.84
CA GLU A 44 10.91 2.29 6.84
C GLU A 44 11.53 2.57 8.21
N LYS A 45 10.96 3.52 8.93
CA LYS A 45 11.40 3.88 10.29
C LYS A 45 10.85 2.97 11.38
N GLN A 46 9.74 2.29 11.10
CA GLN A 46 9.11 1.34 12.02
C GLN A 46 9.71 -0.05 11.85
N ALA A 47 9.53 -0.90 12.83
CA ALA A 47 9.97 -2.30 12.78
C ALA A 47 9.06 -3.21 11.92
N PHE A 48 8.05 -2.66 11.26
CA PHE A 48 7.09 -3.37 10.42
C PHE A 48 6.72 -2.53 9.20
N LEU A 49 6.23 -3.18 8.16
CA LEU A 49 5.78 -2.56 6.92
C LEU A 49 4.25 -2.42 6.90
N GLY A 50 3.72 -1.60 5.98
CA GLY A 50 2.30 -1.50 5.70
C GLY A 50 1.58 -0.27 6.31
N GLY A 51 2.22 0.44 7.24
CA GLY A 51 1.65 1.64 7.84
C GLY A 51 0.28 1.39 8.48
N ILE A 52 -0.73 2.16 8.09
CA ILE A 52 -2.10 2.03 8.61
C ILE A 52 -2.69 0.64 8.34
N SER A 53 -2.40 0.04 7.20
CA SER A 53 -2.90 -1.30 6.85
C SER A 53 -2.47 -2.40 7.81
N THR A 54 -1.43 -2.19 8.62
CA THR A 54 -0.91 -3.17 9.57
C THR A 54 -0.89 -2.68 11.02
N ALA A 55 -0.67 -1.38 11.23
CA ALA A 55 -0.42 -0.83 12.56
C ALA A 55 -1.68 -0.58 13.38
N VAL A 56 -2.80 -0.23 12.74
CA VAL A 56 -4.01 0.24 13.44
C VAL A 56 -5.15 -0.77 13.41
N LEU A 57 -4.91 -1.98 12.94
CA LEU A 57 -5.91 -3.04 12.84
C LEU A 57 -7.16 -2.62 12.04
N ASP A 58 -6.95 -1.79 11.01
CA ASP A 58 -8.02 -1.39 10.10
C ASP A 58 -8.42 -2.60 9.24
N THR A 59 -9.70 -2.94 9.28
CA THR A 59 -10.26 -4.11 8.60
C THR A 59 -11.06 -3.73 7.35
N PHE A 60 -11.00 -2.46 6.93
CA PHE A 60 -11.80 -1.95 5.82
C PHE A 60 -10.94 -1.35 4.71
N TYR A 61 -11.19 -1.79 3.47
CA TYR A 61 -10.66 -1.18 2.26
C TYR A 61 -11.79 -0.77 1.31
N GLY A 62 -11.77 0.49 0.85
CA GLY A 62 -12.72 1.03 -0.11
C GLY A 62 -12.15 1.01 -1.54
N PHE A 63 -12.49 0.00 -2.33
CA PHE A 63 -12.01 -0.14 -3.71
C PHE A 63 -13.06 0.24 -4.77
N TYR A 64 -14.24 0.62 -4.34
CA TYR A 64 -15.38 0.85 -5.21
C TYR A 64 -16.01 2.22 -4.98
N THR A 65 -16.63 2.79 -6.01
CA THR A 65 -17.44 3.99 -5.87
C THR A 65 -18.69 3.73 -5.03
N PRO A 66 -19.22 4.74 -4.33
CA PRO A 66 -20.48 4.60 -3.60
C PRO A 66 -21.68 4.44 -4.54
N GLY A 67 -22.76 3.86 -4.00
CA GLY A 67 -24.06 3.77 -4.67
C GLY A 67 -24.41 2.42 -5.27
N SER A 68 -25.58 2.34 -5.88
CA SER A 68 -26.14 1.09 -6.42
C SER A 68 -25.44 0.57 -7.69
N ARG A 69 -24.66 1.39 -8.35
CA ARG A 69 -23.82 1.05 -9.50
C ARG A 69 -22.36 1.25 -9.17
N SER A 70 -21.92 0.63 -8.09
CA SER A 70 -20.53 0.77 -7.67
C SER A 70 -19.57 0.24 -8.71
N LEU A 71 -18.61 1.10 -9.07
CA LEU A 71 -17.51 0.77 -9.98
C LEU A 71 -16.24 0.55 -9.17
N LYS A 72 -15.49 -0.48 -9.53
CA LYS A 72 -14.16 -0.70 -8.95
C LYS A 72 -13.20 0.36 -9.46
N ILE A 73 -12.60 1.10 -8.54
CA ILE A 73 -11.68 2.21 -8.84
C ILE A 73 -10.24 1.92 -8.45
N ALA A 74 -9.99 0.88 -7.68
CA ALA A 74 -8.67 0.44 -7.31
C ALA A 74 -8.51 -1.06 -7.64
N GLY A 75 -7.37 -1.42 -8.21
CA GLY A 75 -7.06 -2.79 -8.62
C GLY A 75 -5.57 -3.03 -8.74
N GLY A 76 -5.18 -4.23 -9.18
CA GLY A 76 -3.79 -4.64 -9.26
C GLY A 76 -3.24 -5.05 -7.88
N ILE A 77 -2.27 -4.33 -7.32
CA ILE A 77 -1.68 -4.64 -6.01
C ILE A 77 -2.73 -4.77 -4.90
N PRO A 78 -3.76 -3.90 -4.79
CA PRO A 78 -4.88 -4.12 -3.87
C PRO A 78 -5.59 -5.47 -4.03
N ASP A 79 -5.75 -5.95 -5.26
CA ASP A 79 -6.35 -7.27 -5.50
C ASP A 79 -5.47 -8.39 -4.98
N ASP A 80 -4.16 -8.28 -5.14
CA ASP A 80 -3.20 -9.26 -4.63
C ASP A 80 -3.23 -9.31 -3.10
N VAL A 81 -3.35 -8.14 -2.45
CA VAL A 81 -3.51 -8.07 -0.98
C VAL A 81 -4.78 -8.80 -0.54
N VAL A 82 -5.92 -8.53 -1.18
CA VAL A 82 -7.18 -9.22 -0.88
C VAL A 82 -7.09 -10.72 -1.13
N SER A 83 -6.44 -11.13 -2.22
CA SER A 83 -6.20 -12.55 -2.52
C SER A 83 -5.37 -13.22 -1.43
N GLY A 84 -4.26 -12.61 -1.04
CA GLY A 84 -3.42 -13.12 0.06
C GLY A 84 -4.14 -13.19 1.40
N LEU A 85 -5.02 -12.22 1.68
CA LEU A 85 -5.85 -12.25 2.90
C LEU A 85 -6.85 -13.41 2.88
N ARG A 86 -7.45 -13.74 1.74
CA ARG A 86 -8.35 -14.89 1.59
C ARG A 86 -7.66 -16.22 1.89
N ASP A 87 -6.37 -16.32 1.58
CA ASP A 87 -5.58 -17.51 1.90
C ASP A 87 -5.31 -17.65 3.41
N LEU A 88 -5.39 -16.55 4.16
CA LEU A 88 -5.15 -16.51 5.60
C LEU A 88 -6.45 -16.60 6.41
N GLY A 89 -7.57 -16.19 5.85
CA GLY A 89 -8.85 -16.17 6.57
C GLY A 89 -10.02 -15.59 5.76
N PRO A 90 -11.19 -15.47 6.36
CA PRO A 90 -12.37 -14.99 5.67
C PRO A 90 -12.26 -13.51 5.30
N VAL A 91 -12.61 -13.20 4.05
CA VAL A 91 -12.73 -11.84 3.53
C VAL A 91 -14.19 -11.61 3.15
N LEU A 92 -14.79 -10.54 3.68
CA LEU A 92 -16.15 -10.13 3.36
C LEU A 92 -16.13 -8.98 2.34
N GLU A 93 -16.76 -9.21 1.19
CA GLU A 93 -17.10 -8.14 0.26
C GLU A 93 -18.52 -7.65 0.59
N ARG A 94 -18.64 -6.36 0.89
CA ARG A 94 -19.92 -5.74 1.26
C ARG A 94 -20.32 -4.71 0.22
N PRO A 95 -20.98 -5.09 -0.86
CA PRO A 95 -21.56 -4.14 -1.79
C PRO A 95 -22.68 -3.34 -1.10
N ASN A 96 -22.64 -2.01 -1.22
CA ASN A 96 -23.70 -1.09 -0.80
C ASN A 96 -24.06 -1.04 0.70
N THR A 97 -23.19 -1.46 1.60
CA THR A 97 -23.53 -1.59 3.02
C THR A 97 -23.59 -0.25 3.78
N TYR A 98 -22.96 0.82 3.31
CA TYR A 98 -22.86 2.08 4.05
C TYR A 98 -23.17 3.34 3.24
N GLY A 99 -23.93 3.27 2.17
CA GLY A 99 -24.29 4.45 1.37
C GLY A 99 -23.12 5.27 0.79
N ALA A 100 -21.93 5.00 1.25
CA ALA A 100 -20.70 5.71 0.93
C ALA A 100 -19.69 4.87 0.12
N GLY A 101 -19.97 3.62 -0.16
CA GLY A 101 -19.09 2.77 -0.96
C GLY A 101 -19.19 1.29 -0.65
N THR A 102 -18.61 0.51 -1.52
CA THR A 102 -18.40 -0.92 -1.30
C THR A 102 -16.98 -1.14 -0.84
N GLY A 103 -16.82 -1.88 0.23
CA GLY A 103 -15.52 -2.21 0.79
C GLY A 103 -15.28 -3.70 0.87
N VAL A 104 -14.05 -4.07 0.99
CA VAL A 104 -13.62 -5.40 1.38
C VAL A 104 -13.23 -5.33 2.84
N THR A 105 -13.86 -6.15 3.67
CA THR A 105 -13.47 -6.31 5.08
C THR A 105 -12.89 -7.70 5.28
N TYR A 106 -11.88 -7.78 6.10
CA TYR A 106 -11.29 -9.03 6.57
C TYR A 106 -11.25 -9.03 8.10
N ASN A 107 -11.30 -10.17 8.70
CA ASN A 107 -11.20 -10.35 10.14
C ASN A 107 -9.87 -11.01 10.50
#